data_9227bfb3c11be76f04a07df02c0ebde3
#
_entry.id   9227bfb3c11be76f04a07df02c0ebde3
#
_cell.length_a   1.000
_cell.length_b   1.000
_cell.length_c   1.000
_cell.angle_alpha   90.00
_cell.angle_beta   90.00
_cell.angle_gamma   90.00
#
_symmetry.space_group_name_H-M   'P 1'
#
loop_
_entity.id
_entity.type
_entity.pdbx_description
1 polymer ?
#
loop_
_entity_poly.entity_id
_entity_poly.type
_entity_poly.pdbx_seq_one_letter_code
_entity_poly.pdbx_strand_id
1 'polypeptide(L)'
;MPQFSTRRPVKHSAAEMFDLVADIERYPEFVPLCSSMRMIRRAQFVDREVVVAEMTVAYKLIRESFTSRVTLDRVKWTILVEYLDGPFSRMENRWTFHPVDDRAGDEAGAAQGACEVAFFISYEFRSRTLGLLMGAMFDTAFRRFASAFERRADAVFGPAV
;
A
#
# COMPACT_ATOMS: atom_id res chain seq x y z
N MET A 1 10.99 -15.12 9.20
CA MET A 1 10.14 -13.92 9.16
C MET A 1 9.46 -13.81 7.80
N PRO A 2 8.12 -13.83 7.79
CA PRO A 2 7.42 -13.70 6.52
C PRO A 2 7.69 -12.35 5.86
N GLN A 3 7.99 -12.40 4.59
CA GLN A 3 8.11 -11.19 3.81
C GLN A 3 7.71 -11.47 2.37
N PHE A 4 7.24 -10.44 1.72
CA PHE A 4 6.81 -10.51 0.33
C PHE A 4 7.23 -9.24 -0.38
N SER A 5 7.78 -9.38 -1.57
CA SER A 5 8.13 -8.22 -2.39
C SER A 5 7.79 -8.51 -3.83
N THR A 6 7.41 -7.46 -4.55
CA THR A 6 7.11 -7.56 -5.95
C THR A 6 7.46 -6.26 -6.66
N ARG A 7 7.80 -6.38 -7.94
CA ARG A 7 7.97 -5.25 -8.83
C ARG A 7 7.06 -5.49 -10.03
N ARG A 8 6.22 -4.52 -10.32
CA ARG A 8 5.20 -4.69 -11.35
C ARG A 8 5.15 -3.46 -12.24
N PRO A 9 5.37 -3.63 -13.55
CA PRO A 9 5.16 -2.53 -14.48
C PRO A 9 3.67 -2.29 -14.64
N VAL A 10 3.26 -1.02 -14.61
CA VAL A 10 1.86 -0.65 -14.81
C VAL A 10 1.81 0.47 -15.85
N LYS A 11 0.67 0.57 -16.54
CA LYS A 11 0.49 1.54 -17.62
C LYS A 11 -0.08 2.87 -17.12
N HIS A 12 0.04 3.13 -15.84
CA HIS A 12 -0.35 4.39 -15.23
C HIS A 12 0.90 5.10 -14.73
N SER A 13 0.84 6.43 -14.62
CA SER A 13 2.00 7.20 -14.19
C SER A 13 2.33 6.98 -12.72
N ALA A 14 3.55 7.32 -12.32
CA ALA A 14 3.96 7.28 -10.93
C ALA A 14 3.06 8.17 -10.08
N ALA A 15 2.69 9.36 -10.58
CA ALA A 15 1.80 10.27 -9.87
C ALA A 15 0.41 9.67 -9.65
N GLU A 16 -0.14 9.02 -10.69
CA GLU A 16 -1.45 8.38 -10.57
C GLU A 16 -1.43 7.23 -9.57
N MET A 17 -0.44 6.37 -9.67
CA MET A 17 -0.33 5.22 -8.76
C MET A 17 -0.06 5.67 -7.32
N PHE A 18 0.79 6.69 -7.15
CA PHE A 18 1.03 7.25 -5.83
C PHE A 18 -0.27 7.80 -5.22
N ASP A 19 -1.02 8.58 -5.98
CA ASP A 19 -2.28 9.16 -5.50
C ASP A 19 -3.28 8.06 -5.10
N LEU A 20 -3.32 6.98 -5.86
CA LEU A 20 -4.22 5.87 -5.58
C LEU A 20 -3.86 5.18 -4.26
N VAL A 21 -2.58 4.88 -4.06
CA VAL A 21 -2.12 4.21 -2.84
C VAL A 21 -2.17 5.16 -1.64
N ALA A 22 -1.99 6.46 -1.86
CA ALA A 22 -2.08 7.46 -0.81
C ALA A 22 -3.51 7.69 -0.32
N ASP A 23 -4.51 7.34 -1.12
CA ASP A 23 -5.93 7.51 -0.79
C ASP A 23 -6.40 6.35 0.09
N ILE A 24 -5.87 6.31 1.31
CA ILE A 24 -6.04 5.21 2.25
C ILE A 24 -7.50 4.99 2.64
N GLU A 25 -8.27 6.06 2.74
CA GLU A 25 -9.66 5.98 3.17
C GLU A 25 -10.53 5.13 2.24
N ARG A 26 -10.13 4.95 1.00
CA ARG A 26 -10.88 4.18 0.02
C ARG A 26 -10.48 2.72 -0.06
N TYR A 27 -9.50 2.29 0.75
CA TYR A 27 -9.03 0.90 0.73
C TYR A 27 -10.14 -0.13 0.93
N PRO A 28 -11.15 0.09 1.80
CA PRO A 28 -12.20 -0.91 1.96
C PRO A 28 -12.98 -1.20 0.67
N GLU A 29 -12.94 -0.30 -0.30
CA GLU A 29 -13.66 -0.48 -1.56
C GLU A 29 -13.02 -1.52 -2.48
N PHE A 30 -11.71 -1.80 -2.32
CA PHE A 30 -11.03 -2.66 -3.29
C PHE A 30 -9.87 -3.49 -2.74
N VAL A 31 -9.33 -3.15 -1.58
CA VAL A 31 -8.15 -3.86 -1.04
C VAL A 31 -8.59 -5.18 -0.41
N PRO A 32 -7.98 -6.31 -0.79
CA PRO A 32 -8.33 -7.61 -0.22
C PRO A 32 -8.26 -7.61 1.30
N LEU A 33 -9.28 -8.15 1.95
CA LEU A 33 -9.41 -8.31 3.39
C LEU A 33 -9.64 -7.01 4.17
N CYS A 34 -9.46 -5.85 3.57
CA CYS A 34 -9.63 -4.58 4.28
C CYS A 34 -11.12 -4.29 4.45
N SER A 35 -11.63 -4.38 5.67
CA SER A 35 -13.04 -4.12 5.95
C SER A 35 -13.30 -2.68 6.36
N SER A 36 -12.33 -2.00 6.97
CA SER A 36 -12.47 -0.59 7.31
C SER A 36 -11.11 0.09 7.48
N MET A 37 -11.12 1.41 7.26
CA MET A 37 -9.97 2.28 7.51
C MET A 37 -10.45 3.46 8.32
N ARG A 38 -9.80 3.73 9.44
CA ARG A 38 -10.12 4.86 10.28
C ARG A 38 -8.93 5.81 10.36
N MET A 39 -9.13 7.03 9.90
CA MET A 39 -8.08 8.06 9.95
C MET A 39 -8.04 8.66 11.34
N ILE A 40 -6.90 8.51 12.03
CA ILE A 40 -6.75 8.98 13.40
C ILE A 40 -6.14 10.38 13.43
N ARG A 41 -5.10 10.61 12.61
CA ARG A 41 -4.39 11.88 12.59
C ARG A 41 -3.76 12.10 11.23
N ARG A 42 -3.64 13.35 10.84
CA ARG A 42 -2.98 13.74 9.60
C ARG A 42 -2.16 14.99 9.86
N ALA A 43 -0.90 14.98 9.41
CA ALA A 43 0.00 16.13 9.54
C ALA A 43 0.68 16.38 8.19
N GLN A 44 0.64 17.62 7.74
CA GLN A 44 1.24 18.03 6.47
C GLN A 44 2.55 18.75 6.75
N PHE A 45 3.62 18.31 6.10
CA PHE A 45 4.93 18.95 6.14
C PHE A 45 5.26 19.48 4.74
N VAL A 46 6.38 20.20 4.62
CA VAL A 46 6.76 20.81 3.35
C VAL A 46 7.01 19.75 2.26
N ASP A 47 7.68 18.66 2.64
CA ASP A 47 8.13 17.63 1.71
C ASP A 47 7.38 16.30 1.83
N ARG A 48 6.45 16.19 2.79
CA ARG A 48 5.75 14.93 3.01
C ARG A 48 4.48 15.14 3.81
N GLU A 49 3.66 14.11 3.81
CA GLU A 49 2.47 14.04 4.66
C GLU A 49 2.59 12.79 5.54
N VAL A 50 2.20 12.89 6.80
CA VAL A 50 2.20 11.76 7.73
C VAL A 50 0.78 11.53 8.19
N VAL A 51 0.32 10.29 8.05
CA VAL A 51 -1.04 9.89 8.42
C VAL A 51 -0.94 8.75 9.42
N VAL A 52 -1.70 8.83 10.51
CA VAL A 52 -1.88 7.70 11.41
C VAL A 52 -3.28 7.15 11.17
N ALA A 53 -3.35 5.88 10.83
CA ALA A 53 -4.60 5.23 10.46
C ALA A 53 -4.71 3.85 11.06
N GLU A 54 -5.95 3.42 11.31
CA GLU A 54 -6.24 2.08 11.78
C GLU A 54 -6.93 1.30 10.67
N MET A 55 -6.32 0.18 10.28
CA MET A 55 -6.89 -0.75 9.31
C MET A 55 -7.51 -1.93 10.05
N THR A 56 -8.71 -2.29 9.67
CA THR A 56 -9.33 -3.52 10.14
C THR A 56 -9.36 -4.51 8.98
N VAL A 57 -8.82 -5.70 9.22
CA VAL A 57 -8.86 -6.81 8.27
C VAL A 57 -9.85 -7.84 8.80
N ALA A 58 -10.60 -8.43 7.90
CA ALA A 58 -11.61 -9.42 8.27
C ALA A 58 -11.62 -10.55 7.26
N TYR A 59 -11.70 -11.78 7.76
CA TYR A 59 -11.81 -12.97 6.94
C TYR A 59 -12.56 -14.03 7.75
N LYS A 60 -13.74 -14.40 7.27
CA LYS A 60 -14.62 -15.34 7.98
C LYS A 60 -14.90 -14.81 9.40
N LEU A 61 -14.55 -15.56 10.42
CA LEU A 61 -14.80 -15.17 11.82
C LEU A 61 -13.64 -14.39 12.43
N ILE A 62 -12.54 -14.20 11.69
CA ILE A 62 -11.37 -13.51 12.18
C ILE A 62 -11.46 -12.02 11.81
N ARG A 63 -11.24 -11.16 12.80
CA ARG A 63 -11.22 -9.71 12.63
C ARG A 63 -10.11 -9.14 13.49
N GLU A 64 -9.18 -8.42 12.88
CA GLU A 64 -8.06 -7.81 13.57
C GLU A 64 -7.87 -6.39 13.09
N SER A 65 -7.49 -5.50 13.99
CA SER A 65 -7.19 -4.11 13.67
C SER A 65 -5.76 -3.78 14.03
N PHE A 66 -5.12 -2.96 13.22
CA PHE A 66 -3.79 -2.49 13.54
C PHE A 66 -3.65 -1.03 13.11
N THR A 67 -2.82 -0.30 13.87
CA THR A 67 -2.58 1.11 13.67
C THR A 67 -1.18 1.30 13.10
N SER A 68 -1.07 2.13 12.08
CA SER A 68 0.17 2.41 11.38
C SER A 68 0.39 3.89 11.18
N ARG A 69 1.66 4.28 11.09
CA ARG A 69 2.05 5.61 10.65
C ARG A 69 2.47 5.51 9.19
N VAL A 70 1.78 6.23 8.34
CA VAL A 70 2.02 6.22 6.90
C VAL A 70 2.68 7.53 6.50
N THR A 71 3.89 7.44 5.95
CA THR A 71 4.62 8.60 5.45
C THR A 71 4.50 8.64 3.94
N LEU A 72 3.88 9.70 3.42
CA LEU A 72 3.64 9.91 2.00
C LEU A 72 4.66 10.93 1.50
N ASP A 73 5.65 10.46 0.73
CA ASP A 73 6.75 11.30 0.23
C ASP A 73 6.64 11.41 -1.29
N ARG A 74 6.07 12.52 -1.73
CA ARG A 74 5.84 12.75 -3.17
C ARG A 74 7.10 13.16 -3.91
N VAL A 75 8.10 13.65 -3.19
CA VAL A 75 9.38 14.02 -3.79
C VAL A 75 10.17 12.77 -4.20
N LYS A 76 10.18 11.78 -3.33
CA LYS A 76 10.89 10.52 -3.56
C LYS A 76 10.01 9.43 -4.17
N TRP A 77 8.72 9.70 -4.36
CA TRP A 77 7.74 8.72 -4.84
C TRP A 77 7.74 7.46 -3.99
N THR A 78 7.68 7.65 -2.67
CA THR A 78 7.66 6.52 -1.72
C THR A 78 6.53 6.68 -0.72
N ILE A 79 6.01 5.53 -0.28
CA ILE A 79 5.05 5.48 0.82
C ILE A 79 5.58 4.44 1.80
N LEU A 80 5.84 4.86 3.03
CA LEU A 80 6.36 4.00 4.08
C LEU A 80 5.29 3.82 5.15
N VAL A 81 4.96 2.57 5.46
CA VAL A 81 3.98 2.22 6.49
C VAL A 81 4.73 1.59 7.65
N GLU A 82 4.71 2.24 8.81
CA GLU A 82 5.37 1.78 10.02
C GLU A 82 4.33 1.37 11.05
N TYR A 83 4.55 0.23 11.66
CA TYR A 83 3.62 -0.37 12.60
C TYR A 83 3.68 0.33 13.96
N LEU A 84 2.52 0.64 14.53
CA LEU A 84 2.42 1.26 15.85
C LEU A 84 1.76 0.33 16.86
N ASP A 85 0.65 -0.34 16.51
CA ASP A 85 -0.08 -1.16 17.46
C ASP A 85 -0.97 -2.16 16.73
N GLY A 86 -1.13 -3.35 17.33
CA GLY A 86 -2.01 -4.38 16.78
C GLY A 86 -1.47 -5.78 17.02
N PRO A 87 -1.81 -6.75 16.15
CA PRO A 87 -1.50 -8.17 16.37
C PRO A 87 -0.09 -8.57 15.96
N PHE A 88 0.72 -7.66 15.45
CA PHE A 88 2.08 -7.96 15.04
C PHE A 88 3.07 -7.66 16.16
N SER A 89 4.19 -8.38 16.20
CA SER A 89 5.35 -7.97 16.97
C SER A 89 6.14 -6.91 16.19
N ARG A 90 6.10 -7.01 14.84
CA ARG A 90 6.65 -5.98 13.96
C ARG A 90 5.98 -6.08 12.59
N MET A 91 5.96 -4.97 11.87
CA MET A 91 5.50 -4.92 10.49
C MET A 91 6.07 -3.67 9.82
N GLU A 92 6.54 -3.84 8.60
CA GLU A 92 6.97 -2.72 7.76
C GLU A 92 6.48 -2.96 6.34
N ASN A 93 5.91 -1.92 5.75
CA ASN A 93 5.45 -1.98 4.37
C ASN A 93 6.00 -0.75 3.63
N ARG A 94 6.51 -0.97 2.43
CA ARG A 94 7.10 0.11 1.64
C ARG A 94 6.63 0.02 0.21
N TRP A 95 6.20 1.15 -0.33
CA TRP A 95 5.85 1.29 -1.73
C TRP A 95 6.83 2.26 -2.38
N THR A 96 7.26 1.96 -3.60
CA THR A 96 8.08 2.85 -4.39
C THR A 96 7.53 2.88 -5.82
N PHE A 97 7.46 4.07 -6.39
CA PHE A 97 6.88 4.28 -7.72
C PHE A 97 7.97 4.86 -8.61
N HIS A 98 8.47 4.05 -9.56
CA HIS A 98 9.58 4.44 -10.43
C HIS A 98 9.06 4.77 -11.82
N PRO A 99 9.12 6.04 -12.26
CA PRO A 99 8.78 6.35 -13.65
C PRO A 99 9.69 5.56 -14.61
N VAL A 100 9.09 4.97 -15.64
CA VAL A 100 9.83 4.16 -16.64
C VAL A 100 9.74 4.76 -18.03
N ASP A 101 9.48 6.04 -18.13
CA ASP A 101 9.50 6.77 -19.40
C ASP A 101 10.95 7.03 -19.79
N ASP A 102 11.23 7.09 -21.11
CA ASP A 102 12.51 7.49 -21.64
C ASP A 102 12.88 8.92 -21.25
N ARG A 103 11.91 9.68 -20.76
CA ARG A 103 12.10 11.02 -20.23
C ARG A 103 12.28 10.99 -18.72
N ALA A 104 12.82 9.90 -18.19
CA ALA A 104 13.02 9.71 -16.76
C ALA A 104 13.87 10.86 -16.19
N GLY A 105 13.42 11.38 -15.05
CA GLY A 105 14.03 12.56 -14.44
C GLY A 105 13.29 13.85 -14.76
N ASP A 106 12.35 13.81 -15.69
CA ASP A 106 11.51 14.92 -16.07
C ASP A 106 10.19 14.82 -15.27
N GLU A 107 9.71 15.95 -14.74
CA GLU A 107 8.45 15.98 -14.02
C GLU A 107 7.28 15.52 -14.91
N ALA A 108 7.35 15.80 -16.19
CA ALA A 108 6.33 15.37 -17.14
C ALA A 108 6.32 13.84 -17.27
N GLY A 109 7.48 13.19 -17.19
CA GLY A 109 7.56 11.74 -17.22
C GLY A 109 6.95 11.10 -15.98
N ALA A 110 7.06 11.75 -14.82
CA ALA A 110 6.45 11.26 -13.57
C ALA A 110 4.93 11.44 -13.57
N ALA A 111 4.41 12.47 -14.27
CA ALA A 111 2.97 12.76 -14.33
C ALA A 111 2.27 12.04 -15.48
N GLN A 112 3.02 11.55 -16.46
CA GLN A 112 2.49 10.91 -17.66
C GLN A 112 3.27 9.63 -17.93
N GLY A 113 2.67 8.69 -18.65
CA GLY A 113 3.31 7.48 -19.05
C GLY A 113 3.14 6.36 -18.02
N ALA A 114 4.10 5.46 -17.97
CA ALA A 114 4.03 4.25 -17.14
C ALA A 114 5.00 4.34 -15.96
N CYS A 115 4.83 3.43 -15.00
CA CYS A 115 5.78 3.33 -13.90
C CYS A 115 5.96 1.87 -13.47
N GLU A 116 6.99 1.62 -12.69
CA GLU A 116 7.18 0.35 -12.00
C GLU A 116 6.79 0.55 -10.55
N VAL A 117 5.85 -0.25 -10.08
CA VAL A 117 5.42 -0.22 -8.67
C VAL A 117 6.18 -1.32 -7.93
N ALA A 118 6.99 -0.91 -6.96
CA ALA A 118 7.69 -1.84 -6.09
C ALA A 118 6.96 -1.86 -4.74
N PHE A 119 6.62 -3.06 -4.29
CA PHE A 119 5.90 -3.29 -3.04
C PHE A 119 6.71 -4.23 -2.18
N PHE A 120 6.92 -3.87 -0.92
CA PHE A 120 7.63 -4.71 0.05
C PHE A 120 6.84 -4.72 1.35
N ILE A 121 6.69 -5.91 1.95
CA ILE A 121 6.13 -6.04 3.29
C ILE A 121 6.88 -7.13 4.04
N SER A 122 7.18 -6.85 5.31
CA SER A 122 7.76 -7.80 6.24
C SER A 122 6.98 -7.71 7.54
N TYR A 123 6.61 -8.84 8.10
CA TYR A 123 5.77 -8.85 9.28
C TYR A 123 6.01 -10.09 10.13
N GLU A 124 5.60 -10.00 11.40
CA GLU A 124 5.64 -11.13 12.31
C GLU A 124 4.49 -10.95 13.30
N PHE A 125 3.69 -12.00 13.49
CA PHE A 125 2.58 -11.95 14.44
C PHE A 125 3.11 -12.15 15.87
N ARG A 126 2.45 -11.51 16.85
CA ARG A 126 2.79 -11.66 18.26
C ARG A 126 2.51 -13.07 18.76
N SER A 127 1.41 -13.66 18.28
CA SER A 127 0.95 -14.96 18.70
C SER A 127 1.27 -15.99 17.63
N ARG A 128 1.86 -17.13 18.05
CA ARG A 128 2.10 -18.24 17.14
C ARG A 128 0.77 -18.78 16.58
N THR A 129 -0.24 -18.86 17.43
CA THR A 129 -1.57 -19.30 17.01
C THR A 129 -2.15 -18.39 15.94
N LEU A 130 -2.07 -17.08 16.16
CA LEU A 130 -2.56 -16.10 15.20
C LEU A 130 -1.79 -16.20 13.88
N GLY A 131 -0.47 -16.40 13.95
CA GLY A 131 0.35 -16.59 12.76
C GLY A 131 -0.05 -17.82 11.97
N LEU A 132 -0.41 -18.90 12.63
CA LEU A 132 -0.88 -20.12 11.96
C LEU A 132 -2.25 -19.90 11.31
N LEU A 133 -3.14 -19.16 11.97
CA LEU A 133 -4.49 -18.91 11.44
C LEU A 133 -4.51 -17.91 10.29
N MET A 134 -3.68 -16.86 10.37
CA MET A 134 -3.74 -15.74 9.44
C MET A 134 -2.61 -15.70 8.41
N GLY A 135 -1.53 -16.44 8.64
CA GLY A 135 -0.35 -16.34 7.79
C GLY A 135 -0.62 -16.67 6.32
N ALA A 136 -1.28 -17.79 6.05
CA ALA A 136 -1.59 -18.19 4.67
C ALA A 136 -2.57 -17.20 4.02
N MET A 137 -3.51 -16.69 4.78
CA MET A 137 -4.48 -15.71 4.30
C MET A 137 -3.80 -14.40 3.91
N PHE A 138 -2.87 -13.92 4.75
CA PHE A 138 -2.12 -12.71 4.46
C PHE A 138 -1.20 -12.89 3.25
N ASP A 139 -0.54 -14.04 3.14
CA ASP A 139 0.28 -14.32 1.96
C ASP A 139 -0.55 -14.25 0.68
N THR A 140 -1.71 -14.87 0.68
CA THR A 140 -2.61 -14.84 -0.47
C THR A 140 -3.08 -13.40 -0.78
N ALA A 141 -3.42 -12.63 0.27
CA ALA A 141 -3.86 -11.26 0.09
C ALA A 141 -2.77 -10.39 -0.51
N PHE A 142 -1.53 -10.49 0.01
CA PHE A 142 -0.42 -9.68 -0.50
C PHE A 142 -0.11 -9.98 -1.96
N ARG A 143 -0.23 -11.25 -2.38
CA ARG A 143 -0.04 -11.62 -3.79
C ARG A 143 -1.07 -10.96 -4.71
N ARG A 144 -2.24 -10.63 -4.18
CA ARG A 144 -3.32 -9.99 -4.93
C ARG A 144 -3.31 -8.47 -4.83
N PHE A 145 -2.52 -7.90 -3.93
CA PHE A 145 -2.52 -6.45 -3.71
C PHE A 145 -2.16 -5.70 -4.99
N ALA A 146 -1.05 -6.06 -5.63
CA ALA A 146 -0.59 -5.34 -6.81
C ALA A 146 -1.64 -5.35 -7.92
N SER A 147 -2.26 -6.50 -8.18
CA SER A 147 -3.30 -6.57 -9.22
C SER A 147 -4.57 -5.83 -8.80
N ALA A 148 -4.91 -5.83 -7.51
CA ALA A 148 -6.07 -5.09 -7.02
C ALA A 148 -5.88 -3.58 -7.22
N PHE A 149 -4.69 -3.07 -6.92
CA PHE A 149 -4.38 -1.65 -7.12
C PHE A 149 -4.34 -1.30 -8.60
N GLU A 150 -3.82 -2.18 -9.44
CA GLU A 150 -3.80 -1.95 -10.89
C GLU A 150 -5.21 -1.92 -11.46
N ARG A 151 -6.07 -2.85 -11.08
CA ARG A 151 -7.47 -2.84 -11.53
C ARG A 151 -8.21 -1.61 -11.03
N ARG A 152 -7.92 -1.17 -9.80
CA ARG A 152 -8.53 0.05 -9.27
C ARG A 152 -8.06 1.25 -10.06
N ALA A 153 -6.78 1.30 -10.44
CA ALA A 153 -6.24 2.38 -11.26
C ALA A 153 -6.95 2.43 -12.62
N ASP A 154 -7.17 1.27 -13.24
CA ASP A 154 -7.91 1.21 -14.50
C ASP A 154 -9.33 1.77 -14.34
N ALA A 155 -9.98 1.47 -13.22
CA ALA A 155 -11.33 1.95 -12.96
C ALA A 155 -11.39 3.45 -12.68
N VAL A 156 -10.38 3.99 -11.98
CA VAL A 156 -10.36 5.40 -11.56
C VAL A 156 -9.83 6.31 -12.66
N PHE A 157 -8.73 5.90 -13.32
CA PHE A 157 -8.03 6.73 -14.31
C PHE A 157 -8.37 6.35 -15.74
N GLY A 158 -9.16 5.30 -15.93
CA GLY A 158 -9.48 4.75 -17.23
C GLY A 158 -8.46 3.72 -17.69
N PRO A 159 -8.85 2.83 -18.63
CA PRO A 159 -7.94 1.84 -19.16
C PRO A 159 -6.75 2.52 -19.83
N ALA A 160 -5.56 1.96 -19.61
CA ALA A 160 -4.36 2.46 -20.27
C ALA A 160 -4.41 2.13 -21.75
N VAL A 161 -4.11 3.13 -22.57
CA VAL A 161 -4.14 3.01 -24.03
C VAL A 161 -2.76 2.68 -24.57
#